data_c1bd17789ecc79d13de9f600c5de2bd2
#
_entry.id   c1bd17789ecc79d13de9f600c5de2bd2
#
_cell.length_a   1.000
_cell.length_b   1.000
_cell.length_c   1.000
_cell.angle_alpha   90.00
_cell.angle_beta   90.00
_cell.angle_gamma   90.00
#
_symmetry.space_group_name_H-M   'P 1'
#
loop_
_entity.id
_entity.type
_entity.pdbx_description
1 polymer ?
#
loop_
_entity_poly.entity_id
_entity_poly.type
_entity_poly.pdbx_seq_one_letter_code
_entity_poly.pdbx_strand_id
1 'polypeptide(L)'
;ENLFLDLDDYDFVDLRMILGSLDQESFSLIGRSKMINYWRRNSKYCGACGKKTDFISSEEAFQCSCNNEFIYPKISPCIITLIHRGDEILLGRSKHFPKGMFSTLAGFIEPGESCEEALVREVKEEVGINVKNIKYFSSQNWPFPSQLMIGYFAEYDSGEIILEDEEIEEAYWFNLNKLPSIPPEGSISGLLIRSYIEDHS
;
A
#
# COMPACT_ATOMS: atom_id res chain seq x y z
N GLU A 1 25.26 1.62 -23.77
CA GLU A 1 24.85 0.55 -24.70
C GLU A 1 23.33 0.49 -24.67
N ASN A 2 22.70 0.82 -25.81
CA ASN A 2 21.26 0.61 -25.99
C ASN A 2 21.03 -0.88 -26.17
N LEU A 3 20.55 -1.55 -25.14
CA LEU A 3 19.97 -2.87 -25.29
C LEU A 3 18.66 -2.72 -26.08
N PHE A 4 18.72 -2.93 -27.37
CA PHE A 4 17.52 -3.15 -28.18
C PHE A 4 17.06 -4.57 -27.88
N LEU A 5 16.14 -4.73 -26.93
CA LEU A 5 15.36 -5.95 -26.80
C LEU A 5 14.41 -5.98 -27.98
N ASP A 6 14.45 -7.06 -28.73
CA ASP A 6 13.37 -7.38 -29.68
C ASP A 6 12.14 -7.71 -28.82
N LEU A 7 11.14 -6.83 -28.85
CA LEU A 7 9.97 -6.93 -27.98
C LEU A 7 8.84 -7.75 -28.62
N ASP A 8 9.04 -8.28 -29.80
CA ASP A 8 8.02 -9.06 -30.55
C ASP A 8 7.69 -10.39 -29.84
N ASP A 9 8.60 -10.90 -29.00
CA ASP A 9 8.42 -12.13 -28.21
C ASP A 9 7.96 -11.89 -26.77
N TYR A 10 7.60 -10.63 -26.38
CA TYR A 10 7.24 -10.27 -25.01
C TYR A 10 5.88 -9.58 -24.94
N ASP A 11 5.10 -9.96 -23.92
CA ASP A 11 3.85 -9.31 -23.59
C ASP A 11 4.02 -8.29 -22.46
N PHE A 12 3.36 -7.14 -22.58
CA PHE A 12 3.25 -6.17 -21.50
C PHE A 12 2.09 -6.54 -20.59
N VAL A 13 2.39 -6.88 -19.34
CA VAL A 13 1.39 -7.22 -18.33
C VAL A 13 1.39 -6.22 -17.19
N ASP A 14 0.21 -5.96 -16.59
CA ASP A 14 0.14 -5.15 -15.37
C ASP A 14 0.80 -5.95 -14.21
N LEU A 15 1.72 -5.29 -13.49
CA LEU A 15 2.41 -5.89 -12.36
C LEU A 15 1.44 -6.43 -11.29
N ARG A 16 0.25 -5.82 -11.14
CA ARG A 16 -0.77 -6.32 -10.21
C ARG A 16 -1.26 -7.72 -10.55
N MET A 17 -1.34 -8.05 -11.83
CA MET A 17 -1.83 -9.36 -12.29
C MET A 17 -0.86 -10.49 -11.97
N ILE A 18 0.45 -10.21 -11.91
CA ILE A 18 1.49 -11.21 -11.66
C ILE A 18 2.02 -11.19 -10.23
N LEU A 19 1.47 -10.33 -9.37
CA LEU A 19 1.94 -10.12 -8.00
C LEU A 19 1.95 -11.43 -7.17
N GLY A 20 0.94 -12.27 -7.34
CA GLY A 20 0.84 -13.56 -6.64
C GLY A 20 1.79 -14.66 -7.18
N SER A 21 2.44 -14.45 -8.33
CA SER A 21 3.38 -15.40 -8.94
C SER A 21 4.85 -14.99 -8.77
N LEU A 22 5.12 -13.81 -8.21
CA LEU A 22 6.48 -13.32 -7.98
C LEU A 22 6.98 -13.74 -6.59
N ASP A 23 8.23 -14.17 -6.54
CA ASP A 23 8.95 -14.25 -5.27
C ASP A 23 9.26 -12.85 -4.71
N GLN A 24 9.62 -12.77 -3.44
CA GLN A 24 9.85 -11.50 -2.74
C GLN A 24 11.00 -10.69 -3.34
N GLU A 25 12.05 -11.33 -3.83
CA GLU A 25 13.21 -10.66 -4.44
C GLU A 25 12.83 -10.03 -5.78
N SER A 26 12.18 -10.81 -6.64
CA SER A 26 11.65 -10.34 -7.93
C SER A 26 10.67 -9.20 -7.77
N PHE A 27 9.72 -9.31 -6.84
CA PHE A 27 8.78 -8.24 -6.52
C PHE A 27 9.49 -6.96 -6.07
N SER A 28 10.49 -7.07 -5.19
CA SER A 28 11.25 -5.92 -4.70
C SER A 28 12.03 -5.23 -5.82
N LEU A 29 12.68 -5.98 -6.69
CA LEU A 29 13.46 -5.44 -7.81
C LEU A 29 12.55 -4.74 -8.85
N ILE A 30 11.48 -5.40 -9.27
CA ILE A 30 10.52 -4.85 -10.23
C ILE A 30 9.82 -3.62 -9.64
N GLY A 31 9.42 -3.72 -8.36
CA GLY A 31 8.80 -2.63 -7.63
C GLY A 31 9.70 -1.39 -7.56
N ARG A 32 10.97 -1.56 -7.17
CA ARG A 32 11.97 -0.48 -7.17
C ARG A 32 12.11 0.14 -8.55
N SER A 33 12.22 -0.67 -9.60
CA SER A 33 12.38 -0.19 -10.97
C SER A 33 11.17 0.64 -11.41
N LYS A 34 9.95 0.19 -11.09
CA LYS A 34 8.71 0.89 -11.39
C LYS A 34 8.61 2.23 -10.65
N MET A 35 8.95 2.27 -9.36
CA MET A 35 8.93 3.49 -8.54
C MET A 35 9.96 4.52 -9.03
N ILE A 36 11.19 4.10 -9.36
CA ILE A 36 12.22 4.97 -9.94
C ILE A 36 11.76 5.52 -11.29
N ASN A 37 11.17 4.69 -12.14
CA ASN A 37 10.68 5.13 -13.44
C ASN A 37 9.52 6.12 -13.31
N TYR A 38 8.59 5.89 -12.37
CA TYR A 38 7.53 6.81 -12.03
C TYR A 38 8.08 8.17 -11.58
N TRP A 39 9.04 8.18 -10.64
CA TRP A 39 9.70 9.38 -10.18
C TRP A 39 10.41 10.13 -11.32
N ARG A 40 11.21 9.46 -12.15
CA ARG A 40 11.91 10.05 -13.30
C ARG A 40 10.95 10.71 -14.28
N ARG A 41 9.80 10.12 -14.52
CA ARG A 41 8.78 10.68 -15.43
C ARG A 41 8.12 11.94 -14.85
N ASN A 42 7.90 11.98 -13.54
CA ASN A 42 7.20 13.05 -12.85
C ASN A 42 8.13 14.17 -12.34
N SER A 43 9.45 13.97 -12.39
CA SER A 43 10.44 14.97 -11.94
C SER A 43 11.11 15.74 -13.09
N LYS A 44 10.60 15.65 -14.30
CA LYS A 44 11.15 16.33 -15.49
C LYS A 44 11.02 17.86 -15.43
N TYR A 45 10.07 18.35 -14.66
CA TYR A 45 9.79 19.76 -14.50
C TYR A 45 9.67 20.11 -13.01
N CYS A 46 10.17 21.27 -12.65
CA CYS A 46 10.11 21.78 -11.28
C CYS A 46 8.68 22.14 -10.88
N GLY A 47 8.19 21.59 -9.78
CA GLY A 47 6.86 21.88 -9.25
C GLY A 47 6.67 23.32 -8.78
N ALA A 48 7.76 24.05 -8.48
CA ALA A 48 7.71 25.43 -8.01
C ALA A 48 7.70 26.46 -9.16
N CYS A 49 8.50 26.23 -10.22
CA CYS A 49 8.66 27.24 -11.28
C CYS A 49 8.35 26.75 -12.69
N GLY A 50 8.01 25.48 -12.86
CA GLY A 50 7.69 24.88 -14.16
C GLY A 50 8.86 24.66 -15.12
N LYS A 51 10.09 25.09 -14.78
CA LYS A 51 11.26 24.88 -15.62
C LYS A 51 11.71 23.43 -15.62
N LYS A 52 12.37 23.02 -16.70
CA LYS A 52 12.98 21.69 -16.79
C LYS A 52 14.04 21.51 -15.71
N THR A 53 14.09 20.33 -15.13
CA THR A 53 15.10 19.93 -14.14
C THR A 53 16.25 19.21 -14.82
N ASP A 54 17.42 19.23 -14.22
CA ASP A 54 18.61 18.49 -14.64
C ASP A 54 18.85 17.31 -13.70
N PHE A 55 19.25 16.17 -14.26
CA PHE A 55 19.63 15.00 -13.45
C PHE A 55 21.09 15.11 -13.02
N ILE A 56 21.33 15.12 -11.72
CA ILE A 56 22.67 15.21 -11.10
C ILE A 56 23.10 13.80 -10.70
N SER A 57 24.03 13.22 -11.44
CA SER A 57 24.45 11.83 -11.27
C SER A 57 25.15 11.56 -9.94
N SER A 58 25.89 12.55 -9.37
CA SER A 58 26.56 12.40 -8.07
C SER A 58 25.57 12.26 -6.91
N GLU A 59 24.36 12.80 -7.05
CA GLU A 59 23.31 12.83 -6.03
C GLU A 59 22.19 11.83 -6.34
N GLU A 60 22.20 11.23 -7.53
CA GLU A 60 21.08 10.42 -8.05
C GLU A 60 19.72 11.12 -7.92
N ALA A 61 19.69 12.44 -8.16
CA ALA A 61 18.54 13.31 -7.96
C ALA A 61 18.33 14.25 -9.13
N PHE A 62 17.11 14.79 -9.28
CA PHE A 62 16.89 15.95 -10.15
C PHE A 62 17.11 17.25 -9.38
N GLN A 63 17.53 18.31 -10.08
CA GLN A 63 17.73 19.63 -9.51
C GLN A 63 17.15 20.69 -10.43
N CYS A 64 16.58 21.73 -9.84
CA CYS A 64 16.16 22.91 -10.56
C CYS A 64 17.05 24.12 -10.22
N SER A 65 17.42 24.92 -11.22
CA SER A 65 18.20 26.13 -11.03
C SER A 65 17.47 27.26 -10.30
N CYS A 66 16.16 27.13 -10.00
CA CYS A 66 15.41 28.21 -9.34
C CYS A 66 15.67 28.27 -7.82
N ASN A 67 15.95 27.15 -7.17
CA ASN A 67 16.19 27.06 -5.73
C ASN A 67 17.36 26.14 -5.35
N ASN A 68 17.97 25.47 -6.32
CA ASN A 68 19.05 24.48 -6.14
C ASN A 68 18.69 23.30 -5.22
N GLU A 69 17.40 23.05 -4.97
CA GLU A 69 16.96 21.90 -4.18
C GLU A 69 16.99 20.62 -5.01
N PHE A 70 17.37 19.54 -4.36
CA PHE A 70 17.32 18.20 -4.96
C PHE A 70 15.92 17.60 -4.85
N ILE A 71 15.49 16.96 -5.92
CA ILE A 71 14.21 16.25 -6.01
C ILE A 71 14.53 14.76 -6.03
N TYR A 72 14.46 14.14 -4.85
CA TYR A 72 14.64 12.70 -4.67
C TYR A 72 13.36 11.92 -4.96
N PRO A 73 13.46 10.58 -5.13
CA PRO A 73 12.27 9.72 -5.19
C PRO A 73 11.37 9.94 -3.98
N LYS A 74 10.10 10.22 -4.23
CA LYS A 74 9.09 10.38 -3.17
C LYS A 74 8.38 9.06 -2.95
N ILE A 75 8.23 8.69 -1.68
CA ILE A 75 7.49 7.53 -1.23
C ILE A 75 6.36 8.03 -0.33
N SER A 76 5.13 7.66 -0.62
CA SER A 76 3.97 8.01 0.20
C SER A 76 3.77 6.92 1.27
N PRO A 77 3.88 7.24 2.56
CA PRO A 77 3.60 6.28 3.62
C PRO A 77 2.09 6.03 3.71
N CYS A 78 1.73 4.75 3.93
CA CYS A 78 0.36 4.30 4.02
C CYS A 78 0.27 3.23 5.11
N ILE A 79 -0.65 3.37 6.04
CA ILE A 79 -0.92 2.30 7.01
C ILE A 79 -1.78 1.22 6.37
N ILE A 80 -1.64 0.00 6.86
CA ILE A 80 -2.53 -1.10 6.55
C ILE A 80 -2.74 -1.92 7.82
N THR A 81 -3.98 -2.20 8.17
CA THR A 81 -4.28 -2.79 9.47
C THR A 81 -5.25 -3.96 9.38
N LEU A 82 -4.91 -5.05 10.05
CA LEU A 82 -5.84 -6.11 10.36
C LEU A 82 -6.45 -5.85 11.74
N ILE A 83 -7.77 -5.64 11.77
CA ILE A 83 -8.53 -5.44 12.99
C ILE A 83 -9.15 -6.76 13.41
N HIS A 84 -9.00 -7.12 14.68
CA HIS A 84 -9.45 -8.41 15.18
C HIS A 84 -10.24 -8.30 16.50
N ARG A 85 -11.09 -9.32 16.74
CA ARG A 85 -11.76 -9.54 18.02
C ARG A 85 -11.94 -11.07 18.24
N GLY A 86 -11.09 -11.66 19.06
CA GLY A 86 -11.09 -13.12 19.22
C GLY A 86 -10.90 -13.86 17.89
N ASP A 87 -11.81 -14.76 17.55
CA ASP A 87 -11.74 -15.57 16.31
C ASP A 87 -12.30 -14.87 15.06
N GLU A 88 -12.53 -13.57 15.11
CA GLU A 88 -13.04 -12.79 13.99
C GLU A 88 -12.08 -11.67 13.59
N ILE A 89 -11.98 -11.44 12.29
CA ILE A 89 -11.25 -10.32 11.70
C ILE A 89 -12.17 -9.46 10.86
N LEU A 90 -11.95 -8.14 10.88
CA LEU A 90 -12.64 -7.20 10.04
C LEU A 90 -11.95 -7.09 8.69
N LEU A 91 -12.70 -7.32 7.62
CA LEU A 91 -12.23 -7.10 6.27
C LEU A 91 -13.22 -6.21 5.51
N GLY A 92 -12.68 -5.31 4.69
CA GLY A 92 -13.41 -4.41 3.83
C GLY A 92 -13.22 -4.75 2.34
N ARG A 93 -14.18 -4.34 1.52
CA ARG A 93 -14.09 -4.42 0.07
C ARG A 93 -14.28 -3.03 -0.54
N SER A 94 -13.26 -2.53 -1.19
CA SER A 94 -13.38 -1.36 -2.04
C SER A 94 -14.12 -1.72 -3.34
N LYS A 95 -14.86 -0.77 -3.91
CA LYS A 95 -15.53 -0.92 -5.22
C LYS A 95 -14.59 -1.28 -6.39
N HIS A 96 -13.29 -1.09 -6.21
CA HIS A 96 -12.28 -1.46 -7.19
C HIS A 96 -11.84 -2.93 -7.11
N PHE A 97 -12.23 -3.64 -6.06
CA PHE A 97 -11.92 -5.06 -5.90
C PHE A 97 -12.94 -5.95 -6.62
N PRO A 98 -12.53 -7.12 -7.11
CA PRO A 98 -13.45 -8.12 -7.60
C PRO A 98 -14.51 -8.46 -6.54
N LYS A 99 -15.72 -8.79 -6.98
CA LYS A 99 -16.78 -9.24 -6.07
C LYS A 99 -16.32 -10.46 -5.27
N GLY A 100 -16.53 -10.41 -3.95
CA GLY A 100 -16.15 -11.47 -3.03
C GLY A 100 -14.69 -11.45 -2.57
N MET A 101 -13.86 -10.51 -3.03
CA MET A 101 -12.51 -10.29 -2.53
C MET A 101 -12.54 -9.20 -1.46
N PHE A 102 -12.11 -9.55 -0.25
CA PHE A 102 -12.02 -8.64 0.89
C PHE A 102 -10.58 -8.52 1.36
N SER A 103 -10.20 -7.36 1.85
CA SER A 103 -8.85 -7.01 2.28
C SER A 103 -8.87 -6.34 3.64
N THR A 104 -7.71 -6.21 4.25
CA THR A 104 -7.48 -5.33 5.40
C THR A 104 -7.66 -3.86 5.00
N LEU A 105 -8.00 -3.00 5.96
CA LEU A 105 -8.17 -1.55 5.75
C LEU A 105 -6.81 -0.88 5.57
N ALA A 106 -6.75 0.17 4.77
CA ALA A 106 -5.49 0.87 4.48
C ALA A 106 -5.75 2.32 4.06
N GLY A 107 -4.99 3.24 4.64
CA GLY A 107 -5.11 4.65 4.32
C GLY A 107 -3.78 5.40 4.37
N PHE A 108 -3.75 6.60 3.80
CA PHE A 108 -2.57 7.44 3.78
C PHE A 108 -2.33 8.13 5.12
N ILE A 109 -1.05 8.26 5.49
CA ILE A 109 -0.65 9.10 6.62
C ILE A 109 -0.68 10.56 6.13
N GLU A 110 -1.42 11.41 6.84
CA GLU A 110 -1.51 12.82 6.55
C GLU A 110 -0.35 13.62 7.18
N PRO A 111 -0.04 14.82 6.65
CA PRO A 111 0.99 15.67 7.21
C PRO A 111 0.72 16.02 8.68
N GLY A 112 1.64 15.62 9.56
CA GLY A 112 1.56 15.88 10.99
C GLY A 112 1.09 14.69 11.82
N GLU A 113 0.62 13.62 11.20
CA GLU A 113 0.21 12.40 11.89
C GLU A 113 1.37 11.44 12.15
N SER A 114 1.30 10.73 13.24
CA SER A 114 2.01 9.45 13.44
C SER A 114 1.27 8.31 12.70
N CYS A 115 1.93 7.17 12.54
CA CYS A 115 1.31 5.99 11.93
C CYS A 115 0.08 5.50 12.72
N GLU A 116 0.16 5.56 14.07
CA GLU A 116 -0.90 5.14 14.98
C GLU A 116 -2.10 6.09 14.93
N GLU A 117 -1.87 7.40 14.83
CA GLU A 117 -2.93 8.39 14.65
C GLU A 117 -3.65 8.22 13.33
N ALA A 118 -2.89 8.06 12.23
CA ALA A 118 -3.45 7.77 10.92
C ALA A 118 -4.29 6.49 10.92
N LEU A 119 -3.80 5.42 11.58
CA LEU A 119 -4.55 4.16 11.69
C LEU A 119 -5.89 4.35 12.39
N VAL A 120 -5.90 5.06 13.54
CA VAL A 120 -7.14 5.30 14.30
C VAL A 120 -8.12 6.15 13.49
N ARG A 121 -7.64 7.19 12.81
CA ARG A 121 -8.46 8.05 11.94
C ARG A 121 -9.06 7.26 10.79
N GLU A 122 -8.24 6.56 9.99
CA GLU A 122 -8.70 5.78 8.83
C GLU A 122 -9.74 4.72 9.21
N VAL A 123 -9.49 3.97 10.29
CA VAL A 123 -10.46 2.98 10.78
C VAL A 123 -11.78 3.64 11.19
N LYS A 124 -11.69 4.85 11.78
CA LYS A 124 -12.88 5.58 12.17
C LYS A 124 -13.66 6.11 10.97
N GLU A 125 -12.96 6.62 9.96
CA GLU A 125 -13.55 7.18 8.73
C GLU A 125 -14.14 6.07 7.84
N GLU A 126 -13.38 4.99 7.60
CA GLU A 126 -13.81 3.92 6.70
C GLU A 126 -14.95 3.04 7.26
N VAL A 127 -14.92 2.73 8.56
CA VAL A 127 -15.83 1.72 9.14
C VAL A 127 -16.48 2.11 10.48
N GLY A 128 -16.22 3.31 11.02
CA GLY A 128 -16.94 3.86 12.17
C GLY A 128 -16.55 3.30 13.54
N ILE A 129 -15.65 2.32 13.63
CA ILE A 129 -15.27 1.67 14.90
C ILE A 129 -14.07 2.32 15.58
N ASN A 130 -13.83 1.96 16.84
CA ASN A 130 -12.63 2.33 17.58
C ASN A 130 -11.75 1.10 17.79
N VAL A 131 -10.43 1.32 17.82
CA VAL A 131 -9.42 0.27 17.98
C VAL A 131 -8.46 0.61 19.13
N LYS A 132 -7.82 -0.42 19.66
CA LYS A 132 -6.81 -0.34 20.72
C LYS A 132 -5.69 -1.36 20.47
N ASN A 133 -4.67 -1.38 21.33
CA ASN A 133 -3.59 -2.37 21.32
C ASN A 133 -2.92 -2.50 19.94
N ILE A 134 -2.64 -1.36 19.29
CA ILE A 134 -2.01 -1.28 17.97
C ILE A 134 -0.59 -1.85 18.06
N LYS A 135 -0.26 -2.82 17.19
CA LYS A 135 1.06 -3.47 17.16
C LYS A 135 1.59 -3.49 15.73
N TYR A 136 2.80 -2.94 15.54
CA TYR A 136 3.51 -3.05 14.26
C TYR A 136 3.75 -4.51 13.90
N PHE A 137 3.52 -4.84 12.63
CA PHE A 137 3.75 -6.17 12.06
C PHE A 137 4.97 -6.17 11.13
N SER A 138 4.89 -5.47 10.03
CA SER A 138 5.90 -5.44 8.97
C SER A 138 5.67 -4.26 8.05
N SER A 139 6.55 -4.08 7.05
CA SER A 139 6.33 -3.10 6.00
C SER A 139 6.67 -3.68 4.62
N GLN A 140 6.04 -3.15 3.58
CA GLN A 140 6.22 -3.59 2.21
C GLN A 140 6.24 -2.40 1.25
N ASN A 141 7.20 -2.38 0.31
CA ASN A 141 7.12 -1.45 -0.81
C ASN A 141 5.92 -1.79 -1.69
N TRP A 142 5.17 -0.78 -2.09
CA TRP A 142 3.97 -0.94 -2.90
C TRP A 142 4.03 0.00 -4.12
N PRO A 143 4.43 -0.52 -5.30
CA PRO A 143 4.75 0.30 -6.47
C PRO A 143 3.52 0.74 -7.28
N PHE A 144 2.46 1.22 -6.59
CA PHE A 144 1.19 1.62 -7.22
C PHE A 144 0.66 2.95 -6.67
N PRO A 145 1.24 4.09 -7.03
CA PRO A 145 2.44 4.24 -7.87
C PRO A 145 3.76 4.18 -7.09
N SER A 146 3.82 4.63 -5.82
CA SER A 146 5.04 4.75 -5.01
C SER A 146 4.67 4.87 -3.52
N GLN A 147 4.36 3.75 -2.88
CA GLN A 147 3.92 3.69 -1.50
C GLN A 147 4.84 2.81 -0.66
N LEU A 148 4.89 3.09 0.64
CA LEU A 148 5.38 2.20 1.67
C LEU A 148 4.20 1.81 2.54
N MET A 149 3.77 0.55 2.45
CA MET A 149 2.73 0.00 3.32
C MET A 149 3.33 -0.36 4.66
N ILE A 150 2.75 0.12 5.75
CA ILE A 150 3.19 -0.12 7.13
C ILE A 150 2.08 -0.89 7.83
N GLY A 151 2.32 -2.18 8.07
CA GLY A 151 1.34 -3.15 8.54
C GLY A 151 1.22 -3.20 10.05
N TYR A 152 -0.01 -3.25 10.53
CA TYR A 152 -0.37 -3.32 11.94
C TYR A 152 -1.44 -4.36 12.22
N PHE A 153 -1.39 -4.94 13.42
CA PHE A 153 -2.55 -5.54 14.07
C PHE A 153 -3.18 -4.53 15.02
N ALA A 154 -4.49 -4.48 15.06
CA ALA A 154 -5.23 -3.65 15.99
C ALA A 154 -6.42 -4.45 16.58
N GLU A 155 -6.64 -4.33 17.88
CA GLU A 155 -7.77 -4.97 18.54
C GLU A 155 -9.00 -4.06 18.46
N TYR A 156 -10.16 -4.60 18.13
CA TYR A 156 -11.42 -3.90 18.23
C TYR A 156 -11.67 -3.44 19.68
N ASP A 157 -12.06 -2.19 19.87
CA ASP A 157 -12.42 -1.66 21.16
C ASP A 157 -13.93 -1.47 21.31
N SER A 158 -14.55 -0.70 20.41
CA SER A 158 -15.96 -0.35 20.49
C SER A 158 -16.50 0.20 19.17
N GLY A 159 -17.82 0.37 19.09
CA GLY A 159 -18.53 0.96 17.95
C GLY A 159 -19.21 -0.09 17.08
N GLU A 160 -20.03 0.36 16.16
CA GLU A 160 -20.69 -0.46 15.15
C GLU A 160 -20.10 -0.11 13.78
N ILE A 161 -20.11 -1.09 12.87
CA ILE A 161 -19.65 -0.84 11.48
C ILE A 161 -20.67 0.08 10.82
N ILE A 162 -20.21 1.27 10.46
CA ILE A 162 -20.96 2.28 9.72
C ILE A 162 -20.08 2.71 8.56
N LEU A 163 -20.53 2.48 7.34
CA LEU A 163 -19.82 2.87 6.13
C LEU A 163 -20.31 4.26 5.72
N GLU A 164 -19.54 5.28 6.03
CA GLU A 164 -19.85 6.67 5.66
C GLU A 164 -19.10 7.12 4.41
N ASP A 165 -17.99 6.47 4.12
CA ASP A 165 -17.14 6.76 2.96
C ASP A 165 -17.57 5.95 1.73
N GLU A 166 -17.43 6.58 0.55
CA GLU A 166 -17.66 5.90 -0.72
C GLU A 166 -16.52 4.94 -1.13
N GLU A 167 -15.42 4.87 -0.37
CA GLU A 167 -14.27 4.03 -0.67
C GLU A 167 -14.50 2.57 -0.34
N ILE A 168 -15.13 2.30 0.81
CA ILE A 168 -15.48 0.95 1.25
C ILE A 168 -16.96 0.68 0.94
N GLU A 169 -17.20 -0.30 0.08
CA GLU A 169 -18.56 -0.69 -0.35
C GLU A 169 -19.18 -1.72 0.60
N GLU A 170 -18.36 -2.59 1.18
CA GLU A 170 -18.77 -3.63 2.12
C GLU A 170 -17.69 -3.83 3.17
N ALA A 171 -18.09 -3.98 4.44
CA ALA A 171 -17.19 -4.40 5.53
C ALA A 171 -17.92 -5.34 6.48
N TYR A 172 -17.28 -6.46 6.86
CA TYR A 172 -17.86 -7.47 7.71
C TYR A 172 -16.80 -8.07 8.63
N TRP A 173 -17.30 -8.59 9.77
CA TRP A 173 -16.54 -9.50 10.61
C TRP A 173 -16.59 -10.90 10.03
N PHE A 174 -15.44 -11.48 9.79
CA PHE A 174 -15.30 -12.84 9.28
C PHE A 174 -14.65 -13.73 10.32
N ASN A 175 -15.26 -14.89 10.58
CA ASN A 175 -14.63 -15.92 11.42
C ASN A 175 -13.43 -16.51 10.69
N LEU A 176 -12.33 -16.79 11.41
CA LEU A 176 -11.08 -17.32 10.85
C LEU A 176 -11.26 -18.63 10.08
N ASN A 177 -12.26 -19.43 10.46
CA ASN A 177 -12.58 -20.71 9.80
C ASN A 177 -13.44 -20.55 8.53
N LYS A 178 -13.93 -19.31 8.24
CA LYS A 178 -14.83 -19.07 7.10
C LYS A 178 -14.53 -17.72 6.47
N LEU A 179 -13.37 -17.62 5.84
CA LEU A 179 -12.94 -16.41 5.17
C LEU A 179 -13.48 -16.31 3.72
N PRO A 180 -13.67 -15.09 3.21
CA PRO A 180 -13.94 -14.84 1.80
C PRO A 180 -12.67 -15.05 0.96
N SER A 181 -12.71 -14.66 -0.31
CA SER A 181 -11.48 -14.50 -1.09
C SER A 181 -10.65 -13.35 -0.50
N ILE A 182 -9.37 -13.59 -0.24
CA ILE A 182 -8.42 -12.65 0.36
C ILE A 182 -7.23 -12.40 -0.56
N PRO A 183 -6.46 -11.30 -0.35
CA PRO A 183 -5.27 -11.02 -1.15
C PRO A 183 -4.21 -12.13 -1.08
N PRO A 184 -3.36 -12.24 -2.15
CA PRO A 184 -2.33 -13.28 -2.20
C PRO A 184 -1.26 -13.08 -1.12
N GLU A 185 -0.51 -14.15 -0.83
CA GLU A 185 0.60 -14.15 0.14
C GLU A 185 1.69 -13.13 -0.16
N GLY A 186 1.89 -12.79 -1.43
CA GLY A 186 2.84 -11.77 -1.84
C GLY A 186 2.48 -10.33 -1.44
N SER A 187 1.27 -10.10 -0.89
CA SER A 187 0.82 -8.79 -0.42
C SER A 187 0.83 -8.72 1.11
N ILE A 188 1.17 -7.56 1.67
CA ILE A 188 1.18 -7.35 3.13
C ILE A 188 -0.20 -7.58 3.76
N SER A 189 -1.30 -7.30 3.05
CA SER A 189 -2.65 -7.65 3.49
C SER A 189 -2.81 -9.17 3.65
N GLY A 190 -2.39 -9.92 2.63
CA GLY A 190 -2.41 -11.38 2.68
C GLY A 190 -1.53 -11.96 3.78
N LEU A 191 -0.35 -11.35 4.02
CA LEU A 191 0.55 -11.73 5.10
C LEU A 191 -0.06 -11.48 6.48
N LEU A 192 -0.66 -10.30 6.70
CA LEU A 192 -1.35 -9.97 7.96
C LEU A 192 -2.45 -10.99 8.29
N ILE A 193 -3.30 -11.30 7.31
CA ILE A 193 -4.42 -12.23 7.51
C ILE A 193 -3.89 -13.63 7.86
N ARG A 194 -2.93 -14.15 7.12
CA ARG A 194 -2.39 -15.50 7.34
C ARG A 194 -1.62 -15.62 8.63
N SER A 195 -0.79 -14.63 8.96
CA SER A 195 -0.07 -14.62 10.24
C SER A 195 -1.03 -14.65 11.43
N TYR A 196 -2.13 -13.90 11.36
CA TYR A 196 -3.13 -13.91 12.43
C TYR A 196 -3.83 -15.28 12.57
N ILE A 197 -4.13 -15.95 11.44
CA ILE A 197 -4.71 -17.30 11.45
C ILE A 197 -3.74 -18.32 12.07
N GLU A 198 -2.46 -18.28 11.67
CA GLU A 198 -1.43 -19.19 12.18
C GLU A 198 -1.24 -19.06 13.69
N ASP A 199 -1.30 -17.83 14.22
CA ASP A 199 -1.17 -17.56 15.66
C ASP A 199 -2.40 -18.00 16.48
N HIS A 200 -3.55 -18.28 15.84
CA HIS A 200 -4.82 -18.62 16.49
C HIS A 200 -5.38 -20.00 16.09
N SER A 201 -4.56 -20.85 15.45
CA SER A 201 -4.94 -22.21 14.98
C SER A 201 -4.58 -23.33 15.93
#